data_c98df16521ee9c7d70bd21cfa52e34c0
#
_entry.id   c98df16521ee9c7d70bd21cfa52e34c0
#
_cell.length_a   1.000
_cell.length_b   1.000
_cell.length_c   1.000
_cell.angle_alpha   90.00
_cell.angle_beta   90.00
_cell.angle_gamma   90.00
#
_symmetry.space_group_name_H-M   'P 1'
#
loop_
_entity.id
_entity.type
_entity.pdbx_description
1 polymer ?
#
loop_
_entity_poly.entity_id
_entity_poly.type
_entity_poly.pdbx_seq_one_letter_code
_entity_poly.pdbx_strand_id
1 'polypeptide(L)'
;MDGSFESRAKELAAEFAGSATTIEVLQGLIRLMLKSGLERMLDREMDVHLGRRPGVASEELVDFDTPASVLEVTNQSPNRRNGRSQKTVQGELGGVTLSTPRDRDGTFEPQIIGKYQRRIPDFDAKILALYAKGMTTRDIQEIVQDLYGVEVSATLVSEVTADLDAEVAAWRTRPLDPTWPIVYFDGIVVHVRGENRRVTQHTVYVALGVNLEGKKELLGLWLSENEGAKFWLSCLTDLKNRGLADIFVACIDGLTGFAEAVHAAYPQTQVQLCIVHLVRAALRYVSSDDSKSVVRDLKRIYQSATIEEAEQALDDFAQAWDEKYPTISKQWRAKWTDIITLFDFPQAIRKAIYTTNAIESVNSVIR
;
A
#
# COMPACT_ATOMS: atom_id res chain seq x y z
N MET A 1 -27.60 -0.55 -8.43
CA MET A 1 -28.05 -1.89 -8.91
C MET A 1 -29.56 -1.89 -8.91
N ASP A 2 -30.17 -2.34 -9.98
CA ASP A 2 -31.61 -2.24 -10.23
C ASP A 2 -32.37 -3.18 -9.28
N GLY A 3 -33.44 -2.72 -8.61
CA GLY A 3 -34.19 -3.52 -7.63
C GLY A 3 -34.78 -4.83 -8.15
N SER A 4 -34.94 -4.96 -9.46
CA SER A 4 -35.27 -6.17 -10.18
C SER A 4 -34.20 -7.27 -10.06
N PHE A 5 -32.92 -6.89 -10.04
CA PHE A 5 -31.80 -7.81 -9.89
C PHE A 5 -31.71 -8.40 -8.48
N GLU A 6 -31.95 -7.55 -7.47
CA GLU A 6 -31.93 -7.96 -6.06
C GLU A 6 -33.09 -8.91 -5.71
N SER A 7 -34.27 -8.66 -6.26
CA SER A 7 -35.43 -9.54 -6.09
C SER A 7 -35.18 -10.93 -6.67
N ARG A 8 -34.62 -10.98 -7.89
CA ARG A 8 -34.32 -12.24 -8.56
C ARG A 8 -33.18 -13.01 -7.91
N ALA A 9 -32.18 -12.29 -7.34
CA ALA A 9 -31.13 -12.90 -6.56
C ALA A 9 -31.65 -13.54 -5.28
N LYS A 10 -32.62 -12.90 -4.59
CA LYS A 10 -33.28 -13.45 -3.39
C LYS A 10 -34.11 -14.69 -3.70
N GLU A 11 -34.83 -14.72 -4.82
CA GLU A 11 -35.58 -15.90 -5.28
C GLU A 11 -34.66 -17.09 -5.53
N LEU A 12 -33.59 -16.88 -6.30
CA LEU A 12 -32.56 -17.90 -6.54
C LEU A 12 -31.90 -18.37 -5.24
N ALA A 13 -31.57 -17.45 -4.34
CA ALA A 13 -30.98 -17.80 -3.04
C ALA A 13 -31.94 -18.65 -2.18
N ALA A 14 -33.25 -18.38 -2.22
CA ALA A 14 -34.25 -19.19 -1.52
C ALA A 14 -34.39 -20.60 -2.12
N GLU A 15 -34.34 -20.73 -3.46
CA GLU A 15 -34.35 -22.01 -4.17
C GLU A 15 -33.10 -22.85 -3.82
N PHE A 16 -31.92 -22.22 -3.78
CA PHE A 16 -30.68 -22.88 -3.39
C PHE A 16 -30.63 -23.28 -1.93
N ALA A 17 -31.15 -22.42 -1.03
CA ALA A 17 -31.22 -22.73 0.41
C ALA A 17 -32.10 -23.97 0.68
N GLY A 18 -33.13 -24.22 -0.13
CA GLY A 18 -33.94 -25.42 -0.05
C GLY A 18 -33.24 -26.71 -0.48
N SER A 19 -32.21 -26.62 -1.30
CA SER A 19 -31.45 -27.76 -1.83
C SER A 19 -30.09 -27.96 -1.20
N ALA A 20 -29.52 -26.93 -0.55
CA ALA A 20 -28.20 -26.97 0.09
C ALA A 20 -28.33 -27.41 1.56
N THR A 21 -27.87 -28.60 1.89
CA THR A 21 -27.87 -29.15 3.26
C THR A 21 -26.60 -28.79 4.03
N THR A 22 -25.53 -28.36 3.37
CA THR A 22 -24.25 -27.96 3.97
C THR A 22 -23.64 -26.76 3.24
N ILE A 23 -22.68 -26.09 3.90
CA ILE A 23 -21.94 -24.94 3.29
C ILE A 23 -21.17 -25.39 2.05
N GLU A 24 -20.61 -26.59 2.05
CA GLU A 24 -19.85 -27.15 0.92
C GLU A 24 -20.75 -27.33 -0.34
N VAL A 25 -22.00 -27.79 -0.13
CA VAL A 25 -22.99 -27.90 -1.22
C VAL A 25 -23.35 -26.52 -1.77
N LEU A 26 -23.54 -25.53 -0.91
CA LEU A 26 -23.81 -24.15 -1.31
C LEU A 26 -22.64 -23.56 -2.11
N GLN A 27 -21.39 -23.75 -1.65
CA GLN A 27 -20.20 -23.32 -2.39
C GLN A 27 -20.07 -24.01 -3.75
N GLY A 28 -20.41 -25.30 -3.83
CA GLY A 28 -20.47 -26.04 -5.08
C GLY A 28 -21.47 -25.47 -6.09
N LEU A 29 -22.66 -25.10 -5.61
CA LEU A 29 -23.72 -24.45 -6.42
C LEU A 29 -23.26 -23.07 -6.93
N ILE A 30 -22.69 -22.23 -6.07
CA ILE A 30 -22.16 -20.92 -6.46
C ILE A 30 -21.07 -21.07 -7.50
N ARG A 31 -20.17 -22.05 -7.36
CA ARG A 31 -19.12 -22.36 -8.34
C ARG A 31 -19.70 -22.78 -9.69
N LEU A 32 -20.76 -23.58 -9.69
CA LEU A 32 -21.46 -24.00 -10.91
C LEU A 32 -22.14 -22.80 -11.60
N MET A 33 -22.77 -21.92 -10.83
CA MET A 33 -23.36 -20.68 -11.37
C MET A 33 -22.32 -19.77 -11.98
N LEU A 34 -21.19 -19.56 -11.29
CA LEU A 34 -20.07 -18.77 -11.81
C LEU A 34 -19.54 -19.36 -13.13
N LYS A 35 -19.34 -20.68 -13.17
CA LYS A 35 -18.95 -21.39 -14.40
C LYS A 35 -19.92 -21.11 -15.54
N SER A 36 -21.21 -21.35 -15.31
CA SER A 36 -22.25 -21.16 -16.33
C SER A 36 -22.33 -19.71 -16.80
N GLY A 37 -22.20 -18.75 -15.88
CA GLY A 37 -22.16 -17.33 -16.20
C GLY A 37 -21.00 -16.96 -17.09
N LEU A 38 -19.79 -17.35 -16.70
CA LEU A 38 -18.56 -17.09 -17.46
C LEU A 38 -18.58 -17.74 -18.86
N GLU A 39 -19.05 -18.98 -18.97
CA GLU A 39 -19.15 -19.67 -20.25
C GLU A 39 -20.15 -18.96 -21.19
N ARG A 40 -21.28 -18.48 -20.68
CA ARG A 40 -22.24 -17.68 -21.46
C ARG A 40 -21.69 -16.34 -21.91
N MET A 41 -20.93 -15.69 -21.06
CA MET A 41 -20.26 -14.42 -21.40
C MET A 41 -19.22 -14.62 -22.49
N LEU A 42 -18.40 -15.68 -22.40
CA LEU A 42 -17.43 -16.07 -23.43
C LEU A 42 -18.11 -16.43 -24.77
N ASP A 43 -19.28 -17.08 -24.73
CA ASP A 43 -20.06 -17.35 -25.92
C ASP A 43 -20.58 -16.07 -26.58
N ARG A 44 -21.00 -15.07 -25.80
CA ARG A 44 -21.41 -13.76 -26.33
C ARG A 44 -20.24 -13.01 -26.97
N GLU A 45 -19.07 -13.02 -26.33
CA GLU A 45 -17.87 -12.41 -26.93
C GLU A 45 -17.51 -13.07 -28.26
N MET A 46 -17.61 -14.40 -28.34
CA MET A 46 -17.41 -15.15 -29.59
C MET A 46 -18.44 -14.76 -30.67
N ASP A 47 -19.70 -14.58 -30.29
CA ASP A 47 -20.74 -14.18 -31.25
C ASP A 47 -20.48 -12.77 -31.79
N VAL A 48 -20.08 -11.84 -30.93
CA VAL A 48 -19.67 -10.48 -31.33
C VAL A 48 -18.45 -10.54 -32.26
N HIS A 49 -17.44 -11.35 -31.91
CA HIS A 49 -16.23 -11.53 -32.72
C HIS A 49 -16.52 -12.05 -34.12
N LEU A 50 -17.50 -12.96 -34.23
CA LEU A 50 -17.94 -13.52 -35.52
C LEU A 50 -18.97 -12.66 -36.27
N GLY A 51 -19.28 -11.45 -35.79
CA GLY A 51 -20.25 -10.55 -36.38
C GLY A 51 -21.70 -10.98 -36.23
N ARG A 52 -22.02 -11.88 -35.30
CA ARG A 52 -23.38 -12.36 -35.04
C ARG A 52 -24.05 -11.46 -33.99
N ARG A 53 -25.33 -11.15 -34.21
CA ARG A 53 -26.09 -10.39 -33.20
C ARG A 53 -26.35 -11.26 -31.96
N PRO A 54 -26.00 -10.85 -30.76
CA PRO A 54 -26.29 -11.60 -29.54
C PRO A 54 -27.81 -11.73 -29.36
N GLY A 55 -28.33 -12.94 -29.31
CA GLY A 55 -29.73 -13.20 -28.91
C GLY A 55 -30.71 -13.66 -29.99
N VAL A 56 -30.27 -13.85 -31.23
CA VAL A 56 -31.13 -14.50 -32.27
C VAL A 56 -30.73 -15.98 -32.40
N ALA A 57 -31.59 -16.87 -31.95
CA ALA A 57 -31.42 -18.29 -32.22
C ALA A 57 -31.48 -18.51 -33.76
N SER A 58 -30.63 -19.38 -34.25
CA SER A 58 -30.40 -19.62 -35.70
C SER A 58 -31.58 -20.29 -36.45
N GLU A 59 -32.81 -20.26 -35.90
CA GLU A 59 -33.97 -20.96 -36.45
C GLU A 59 -35.08 -20.07 -37.00
N GLU A 60 -35.01 -18.73 -36.91
CA GLU A 60 -36.06 -17.86 -37.48
C GLU A 60 -35.49 -16.81 -38.41
N LEU A 61 -35.07 -17.14 -39.61
CA LEU A 61 -34.99 -16.24 -40.77
C LEU A 61 -35.08 -17.03 -42.05
N VAL A 62 -36.26 -17.58 -42.30
CA VAL A 62 -36.68 -17.89 -43.66
C VAL A 62 -37.96 -17.09 -43.89
N ASP A 63 -37.81 -15.83 -44.21
CA ASP A 63 -38.90 -15.03 -44.77
C ASP A 63 -38.76 -15.05 -46.28
N PHE A 64 -39.70 -15.70 -46.95
CA PHE A 64 -39.65 -16.07 -48.37
C PHE A 64 -40.14 -14.94 -49.31
N ASP A 65 -40.35 -13.73 -48.84
CA ASP A 65 -40.95 -12.63 -49.62
C ASP A 65 -40.15 -11.33 -49.64
N THR A 66 -38.86 -11.35 -49.96
CA THR A 66 -38.11 -10.12 -50.25
C THR A 66 -37.46 -10.22 -51.63
N PRO A 67 -37.76 -9.26 -52.56
CA PRO A 67 -37.18 -9.26 -53.90
C PRO A 67 -35.65 -9.09 -53.86
N ALA A 68 -34.99 -9.83 -54.72
CA ALA A 68 -33.52 -10.01 -54.81
C ALA A 68 -32.66 -8.76 -55.14
N SER A 69 -33.15 -7.57 -54.94
CA SER A 69 -32.44 -6.32 -55.30
C SER A 69 -31.93 -5.47 -54.13
N VAL A 70 -32.05 -5.92 -52.86
CA VAL A 70 -31.49 -5.20 -51.67
C VAL A 70 -30.79 -6.20 -50.74
N LEU A 71 -29.94 -7.06 -51.32
CA LEU A 71 -28.93 -7.74 -50.53
C LEU A 71 -27.70 -6.83 -50.42
N GLU A 72 -27.70 -5.91 -49.45
CA GLU A 72 -26.45 -5.47 -48.89
C GLU A 72 -25.70 -6.71 -48.43
N VAL A 73 -24.59 -6.99 -49.09
CA VAL A 73 -23.63 -8.02 -48.69
C VAL A 73 -23.11 -7.60 -47.33
N THR A 74 -23.81 -8.01 -46.26
CA THR A 74 -23.22 -7.97 -44.94
C THR A 74 -22.01 -8.89 -45.01
N ASN A 75 -20.84 -8.30 -44.90
CA ASN A 75 -19.54 -8.96 -44.89
C ASN A 75 -19.52 -9.95 -43.70
N GLN A 76 -20.16 -11.09 -43.83
CA GLN A 76 -20.05 -12.17 -42.85
C GLN A 76 -18.61 -12.65 -42.93
N SER A 77 -17.86 -12.40 -41.85
CA SER A 77 -16.52 -12.92 -41.70
C SER A 77 -16.54 -14.42 -42.08
N PRO A 78 -15.65 -14.88 -42.97
CA PRO A 78 -15.53 -16.29 -43.31
C PRO A 78 -15.17 -17.18 -42.12
N ASN A 79 -14.76 -16.56 -41.01
CA ASN A 79 -14.44 -17.20 -39.75
C ASN A 79 -15.69 -17.80 -39.08
N ARG A 80 -15.56 -18.95 -38.45
CA ARG A 80 -16.65 -19.66 -37.76
C ARG A 80 -16.18 -20.36 -36.50
N ARG A 81 -17.12 -20.69 -35.61
CA ARG A 81 -16.83 -21.47 -34.39
C ARG A 81 -16.15 -22.81 -34.78
N ASN A 82 -15.10 -23.18 -34.03
CA ASN A 82 -14.32 -24.40 -34.23
C ASN A 82 -14.10 -25.13 -32.89
N GLY A 83 -15.21 -25.60 -32.32
CA GLY A 83 -15.17 -26.33 -31.06
C GLY A 83 -14.91 -25.48 -29.83
N ARG A 84 -14.47 -26.14 -28.77
CA ARG A 84 -14.17 -25.55 -27.47
C ARG A 84 -12.88 -26.12 -26.89
N SER A 85 -12.18 -25.36 -26.10
CA SER A 85 -11.06 -25.81 -25.27
C SER A 85 -11.41 -25.72 -23.81
N GLN A 86 -10.90 -26.64 -23.00
CA GLN A 86 -11.04 -26.58 -21.57
C GLN A 86 -9.85 -25.87 -20.96
N LYS A 87 -10.10 -24.97 -19.99
CA LYS A 87 -9.06 -24.38 -19.15
C LYS A 87 -9.57 -24.20 -17.72
N THR A 88 -8.72 -24.46 -16.76
CA THR A 88 -9.03 -24.22 -15.34
C THR A 88 -8.54 -22.85 -14.94
N VAL A 89 -9.43 -22.05 -14.33
CA VAL A 89 -9.13 -20.72 -13.78
C VAL A 89 -9.29 -20.79 -12.29
N GLN A 90 -8.28 -20.34 -11.56
CA GLN A 90 -8.25 -20.28 -10.10
C GLN A 90 -8.89 -18.97 -9.61
N GLY A 91 -9.69 -19.05 -8.56
CA GLY A 91 -10.37 -17.92 -7.93
C GLY A 91 -10.74 -18.20 -6.49
N GLU A 92 -11.46 -17.29 -5.85
CA GLU A 92 -11.85 -17.38 -4.43
C GLU A 92 -12.70 -18.61 -4.09
N LEU A 93 -13.46 -19.10 -5.04
CA LEU A 93 -14.31 -20.28 -4.89
C LEU A 93 -13.58 -21.57 -5.31
N GLY A 94 -12.25 -21.53 -5.43
CA GLY A 94 -11.44 -22.65 -5.94
C GLY A 94 -11.28 -22.64 -7.45
N GLY A 95 -10.77 -23.77 -8.00
CA GLY A 95 -10.58 -23.95 -9.43
C GLY A 95 -11.89 -24.17 -10.16
N VAL A 96 -12.14 -23.40 -11.24
CA VAL A 96 -13.29 -23.55 -12.12
C VAL A 96 -12.80 -23.94 -13.50
N THR A 97 -13.18 -25.14 -13.98
CA THR A 97 -12.87 -25.58 -15.35
C THR A 97 -13.90 -25.06 -16.32
N LEU A 98 -13.48 -24.12 -17.17
CA LEU A 98 -14.29 -23.44 -18.17
C LEU A 98 -14.13 -24.08 -19.55
N SER A 99 -15.23 -24.14 -20.29
CA SER A 99 -15.28 -24.52 -21.69
C SER A 99 -15.26 -23.26 -22.55
N THR A 100 -14.07 -22.87 -23.05
CA THR A 100 -13.84 -21.63 -23.81
C THR A 100 -14.07 -21.91 -25.31
N PRO A 101 -14.91 -21.15 -26.02
CA PRO A 101 -15.15 -21.32 -27.45
C PRO A 101 -13.88 -20.94 -28.25
N ARG A 102 -13.73 -21.56 -29.41
CA ARG A 102 -12.65 -21.29 -30.37
C ARG A 102 -13.22 -20.98 -31.74
N ASP A 103 -12.57 -20.11 -32.46
CA ASP A 103 -12.84 -19.83 -33.86
C ASP A 103 -11.90 -20.65 -34.77
N ARG A 104 -12.24 -20.73 -36.06
CA ARG A 104 -11.46 -21.51 -37.00
C ARG A 104 -10.09 -20.89 -37.30
N ASP A 105 -10.03 -19.56 -37.35
CA ASP A 105 -8.83 -18.83 -37.74
C ASP A 105 -7.92 -18.56 -36.54
N GLY A 106 -8.36 -18.88 -35.29
CA GLY A 106 -7.58 -18.72 -34.05
C GLY A 106 -7.41 -17.28 -33.62
N THR A 107 -8.18 -16.35 -34.18
CA THR A 107 -8.11 -14.91 -33.95
C THR A 107 -8.94 -14.42 -32.76
N PHE A 108 -9.78 -15.27 -32.19
CA PHE A 108 -10.59 -14.91 -31.02
C PHE A 108 -9.74 -14.73 -29.80
N GLU A 109 -9.79 -13.52 -29.21
CA GLU A 109 -9.15 -13.17 -27.95
C GLU A 109 -10.20 -12.70 -26.95
N PRO A 110 -10.64 -13.60 -26.04
CA PRO A 110 -11.63 -13.26 -25.04
C PRO A 110 -11.10 -12.22 -24.07
N GLN A 111 -11.91 -11.19 -23.78
CA GLN A 111 -11.58 -10.08 -22.88
C GLN A 111 -11.90 -10.40 -21.41
N ILE A 112 -12.99 -11.15 -21.16
CA ILE A 112 -13.45 -11.50 -19.82
C ILE A 112 -12.44 -12.40 -19.11
N ILE A 113 -11.90 -13.39 -19.83
CA ILE A 113 -10.82 -14.26 -19.34
C ILE A 113 -9.86 -14.50 -20.50
N GLY A 114 -8.77 -13.77 -20.52
CA GLY A 114 -7.76 -13.81 -21.59
C GLY A 114 -7.26 -15.20 -21.91
N LYS A 115 -6.81 -15.44 -23.15
CA LYS A 115 -6.48 -16.77 -23.73
C LYS A 115 -5.58 -17.63 -22.83
N TYR A 116 -4.61 -17.02 -22.17
CA TYR A 116 -3.64 -17.72 -21.29
C TYR A 116 -3.85 -17.41 -19.80
N GLN A 117 -4.84 -16.61 -19.45
CA GLN A 117 -5.16 -16.27 -18.08
C GLN A 117 -5.69 -17.51 -17.34
N ARG A 118 -5.03 -17.88 -16.26
CA ARG A 118 -5.39 -19.03 -15.40
C ARG A 118 -5.90 -18.61 -14.03
N ARG A 119 -6.03 -17.31 -13.76
CA ARG A 119 -6.44 -16.75 -12.48
C ARG A 119 -7.41 -15.60 -12.69
N ILE A 120 -8.30 -15.42 -11.73
CA ILE A 120 -9.16 -14.24 -11.66
C ILE A 120 -8.32 -13.09 -11.04
N PRO A 121 -8.36 -11.85 -11.56
CA PRO A 121 -7.51 -10.73 -11.09
C PRO A 121 -7.57 -10.50 -9.58
N ASP A 122 -8.73 -10.60 -8.95
CA ASP A 122 -8.91 -10.41 -7.50
C ASP A 122 -8.12 -11.43 -6.65
N PHE A 123 -7.81 -12.60 -7.20
CA PHE A 123 -7.03 -13.63 -6.51
C PHE A 123 -5.56 -13.22 -6.36
N ASP A 124 -4.98 -12.64 -7.40
CA ASP A 124 -3.60 -12.14 -7.36
C ASP A 124 -3.49 -10.96 -6.38
N ALA A 125 -4.48 -10.06 -6.33
CA ALA A 125 -4.52 -8.97 -5.36
C ALA A 125 -4.51 -9.46 -3.89
N LYS A 126 -5.13 -10.60 -3.60
CA LYS A 126 -5.10 -11.20 -2.26
C LYS A 126 -3.75 -11.77 -1.90
N ILE A 127 -3.09 -12.45 -2.83
CA ILE A 127 -1.70 -12.92 -2.65
C ILE A 127 -0.79 -11.72 -2.35
N LEU A 128 -0.92 -10.63 -3.11
CA LEU A 128 -0.19 -9.39 -2.89
C LEU A 128 -0.44 -8.77 -1.51
N ALA A 129 -1.71 -8.75 -1.07
CA ALA A 129 -2.08 -8.22 0.24
C ALA A 129 -1.48 -9.04 1.40
N LEU A 130 -1.41 -10.38 1.26
CA LEU A 130 -0.78 -11.25 2.24
C LEU A 130 0.74 -11.05 2.26
N TYR A 131 1.36 -10.94 1.09
CA TYR A 131 2.79 -10.66 0.96
C TYR A 131 3.17 -9.29 1.55
N ALA A 132 2.38 -8.26 1.28
CA ALA A 132 2.56 -6.91 1.82
C ALA A 132 2.44 -6.86 3.36
N LYS A 133 1.75 -7.84 3.97
CA LYS A 133 1.72 -8.01 5.43
C LYS A 133 2.94 -8.76 6.01
N GLY A 134 3.94 -9.05 5.18
CA GLY A 134 5.17 -9.71 5.59
C GLY A 134 5.09 -11.23 5.68
N MET A 135 4.07 -11.86 5.10
CA MET A 135 3.95 -13.30 5.06
C MET A 135 4.99 -13.92 4.11
N THR A 136 5.55 -15.05 4.51
CA THR A 136 6.44 -15.81 3.62
C THR A 136 5.64 -16.51 2.52
N THR A 137 6.31 -16.88 1.42
CA THR A 137 5.66 -17.65 0.33
C THR A 137 4.99 -18.92 0.83
N ARG A 138 5.56 -19.58 1.88
CA ARG A 138 4.99 -20.77 2.49
C ARG A 138 3.72 -20.46 3.29
N ASP A 139 3.73 -19.39 4.10
CA ASP A 139 2.56 -18.97 4.86
C ASP A 139 1.41 -18.60 3.92
N ILE A 140 1.72 -17.93 2.80
CA ILE A 140 0.73 -17.60 1.77
C ILE A 140 0.13 -18.86 1.15
N GLN A 141 0.96 -19.86 0.82
CA GLN A 141 0.49 -21.14 0.30
C GLN A 141 -0.47 -21.83 1.28
N GLU A 142 -0.10 -21.93 2.56
CA GLU A 142 -0.91 -22.55 3.61
C GLU A 142 -2.25 -21.81 3.78
N ILE A 143 -2.23 -20.48 3.90
CA ILE A 143 -3.44 -19.66 4.08
C ILE A 143 -4.35 -19.74 2.87
N VAL A 144 -3.79 -19.68 1.66
CA VAL A 144 -4.60 -19.78 0.43
C VAL A 144 -5.23 -21.16 0.31
N GLN A 145 -4.50 -22.20 0.66
CA GLN A 145 -5.05 -23.57 0.71
C GLN A 145 -6.16 -23.70 1.75
N ASP A 146 -5.96 -23.16 2.97
CA ASP A 146 -6.94 -23.26 4.05
C ASP A 146 -8.22 -22.45 3.77
N LEU A 147 -8.08 -21.22 3.21
CA LEU A 147 -9.21 -20.34 3.00
C LEU A 147 -9.99 -20.63 1.72
N TYR A 148 -9.28 -21.03 0.66
CA TYR A 148 -9.87 -21.14 -0.69
C TYR A 148 -9.83 -22.56 -1.25
N GLY A 149 -9.17 -23.51 -0.57
CA GLY A 149 -8.99 -24.88 -1.05
C GLY A 149 -8.18 -24.97 -2.36
N VAL A 150 -7.30 -23.97 -2.61
CA VAL A 150 -6.51 -23.84 -3.84
C VAL A 150 -5.03 -24.00 -3.51
N GLU A 151 -4.39 -24.96 -4.16
CA GLU A 151 -2.92 -25.05 -4.11
C GLU A 151 -2.29 -23.99 -4.99
N VAL A 152 -1.43 -23.16 -4.39
CA VAL A 152 -0.60 -22.18 -5.09
C VAL A 152 0.87 -22.59 -4.99
N SER A 153 1.59 -22.54 -6.11
CA SER A 153 3.03 -22.83 -6.09
C SER A 153 3.83 -21.64 -5.55
N ALA A 154 5.01 -21.91 -4.98
CA ALA A 154 5.95 -20.84 -4.59
C ALA A 154 6.34 -19.96 -5.78
N THR A 155 6.46 -20.56 -6.97
CA THR A 155 6.72 -19.85 -8.23
C THR A 155 5.61 -18.86 -8.53
N LEU A 156 4.34 -19.25 -8.36
CA LEU A 156 3.20 -18.37 -8.56
C LEU A 156 3.23 -17.16 -7.63
N VAL A 157 3.48 -17.39 -6.34
CA VAL A 157 3.59 -16.29 -5.37
C VAL A 157 4.71 -15.34 -5.80
N SER A 158 5.86 -15.86 -6.24
CA SER A 158 6.98 -15.06 -6.72
C SER A 158 6.65 -14.29 -8.00
N GLU A 159 5.94 -14.89 -8.94
CA GLU A 159 5.49 -14.21 -10.17
C GLU A 159 4.54 -13.04 -9.86
N VAL A 160 3.54 -13.29 -9.00
CA VAL A 160 2.57 -12.26 -8.61
C VAL A 160 3.25 -11.12 -7.84
N THR A 161 4.25 -11.42 -7.02
CA THR A 161 4.97 -10.39 -6.26
C THR A 161 6.03 -9.64 -7.09
N ALA A 162 6.51 -10.23 -8.19
CA ALA A 162 7.45 -9.55 -9.10
C ALA A 162 6.85 -8.30 -9.76
N ASP A 163 5.53 -8.29 -9.98
CA ASP A 163 4.83 -7.11 -10.51
C ASP A 163 4.90 -5.92 -9.54
N LEU A 164 4.96 -6.17 -8.22
CA LEU A 164 5.18 -5.14 -7.23
C LEU A 164 6.55 -4.47 -7.34
N ASP A 165 7.58 -5.18 -7.74
CA ASP A 165 8.93 -4.61 -7.85
C ASP A 165 8.95 -3.48 -8.87
N ALA A 166 8.22 -3.61 -9.99
CA ALA A 166 8.08 -2.57 -10.99
C ALA A 166 7.31 -1.34 -10.44
N GLU A 167 6.22 -1.56 -9.70
CA GLU A 167 5.44 -0.48 -9.08
C GLU A 167 6.26 0.23 -7.99
N VAL A 168 6.97 -0.52 -7.15
CA VAL A 168 7.85 0.04 -6.11
C VAL A 168 8.99 0.83 -6.75
N ALA A 169 9.60 0.33 -7.84
CA ALA A 169 10.63 1.05 -8.57
C ALA A 169 10.10 2.36 -9.17
N ALA A 170 8.94 2.33 -9.80
CA ALA A 170 8.26 3.52 -10.32
C ALA A 170 7.92 4.52 -9.20
N TRP A 171 7.40 4.04 -8.06
CA TRP A 171 7.12 4.88 -6.90
C TRP A 171 8.40 5.52 -6.33
N ARG A 172 9.50 4.78 -6.22
CA ARG A 172 10.78 5.29 -5.70
C ARG A 172 11.40 6.37 -6.57
N THR A 173 11.18 6.33 -7.87
CA THR A 173 11.75 7.28 -8.84
C THR A 173 10.77 8.36 -9.28
N ARG A 174 9.54 8.37 -8.74
CA ARG A 174 8.52 9.34 -9.14
C ARG A 174 8.97 10.77 -8.88
N PRO A 175 8.60 11.73 -9.74
CA PRO A 175 8.79 13.15 -9.47
C PRO A 175 8.09 13.57 -8.18
N LEU A 176 8.69 14.51 -7.47
CA LEU A 176 8.13 15.12 -6.26
C LEU A 176 7.76 16.58 -6.54
N ASP A 177 6.79 17.08 -5.78
CA ASP A 177 6.50 18.49 -5.77
C ASP A 177 7.72 19.30 -5.33
N PRO A 178 7.93 20.50 -5.89
CA PRO A 178 9.15 21.27 -5.64
C PRO A 178 9.25 21.79 -4.20
N THR A 179 8.13 21.96 -3.49
CA THR A 179 8.12 22.60 -2.17
C THR A 179 7.35 21.75 -1.15
N TRP A 180 8.01 21.45 -0.04
CA TRP A 180 7.42 20.73 1.08
C TRP A 180 7.60 21.55 2.37
N PRO A 181 6.51 22.09 2.97
CA PRO A 181 6.59 22.90 4.20
C PRO A 181 7.25 22.19 5.36
N ILE A 182 6.95 20.91 5.58
CA ILE A 182 7.54 20.12 6.67
C ILE A 182 7.94 18.76 6.11
N VAL A 183 9.17 18.34 6.39
CA VAL A 183 9.63 16.97 6.11
C VAL A 183 10.20 16.35 7.39
N TYR A 184 9.66 15.20 7.77
CA TYR A 184 10.18 14.40 8.88
C TYR A 184 11.14 13.35 8.31
N PHE A 185 12.30 13.24 8.97
CA PHE A 185 13.28 12.21 8.68
C PHE A 185 13.45 11.32 9.90
N ASP A 186 13.36 10.01 9.71
CA ASP A 186 13.46 9.01 10.78
C ASP A 186 14.21 7.77 10.31
N GLY A 187 14.87 7.07 11.21
CA GLY A 187 15.55 5.81 10.99
C GLY A 187 14.91 4.69 11.80
N ILE A 188 14.47 3.63 11.11
CA ILE A 188 13.85 2.46 11.74
C ILE A 188 14.80 1.30 11.65
N VAL A 189 15.23 0.79 12.79
CA VAL A 189 16.06 -0.40 12.84
C VAL A 189 15.19 -1.64 12.58
N VAL A 190 15.59 -2.43 11.59
CA VAL A 190 14.97 -3.69 11.21
C VAL A 190 16.01 -4.81 11.18
N HIS A 191 15.56 -6.03 11.39
CA HIS A 191 16.41 -7.21 11.32
C HIS A 191 16.09 -7.98 10.04
N VAL A 192 17.06 -8.01 9.13
CA VAL A 192 16.91 -8.66 7.81
C VAL A 192 17.67 -9.98 7.82
N ARG A 193 17.00 -11.05 7.42
CA ARG A 193 17.65 -12.35 7.21
C ARG A 193 18.23 -12.40 5.81
N GLY A 194 19.56 -12.44 5.71
CA GLY A 194 20.27 -12.60 4.45
C GLY A 194 20.20 -14.02 3.87
N GLU A 195 20.66 -14.19 2.65
CA GLU A 195 20.71 -15.48 1.94
C GLU A 195 21.50 -16.56 2.70
N ASN A 196 22.52 -16.16 3.44
CA ASN A 196 23.34 -17.02 4.30
C ASN A 196 22.64 -17.40 5.63
N ARG A 197 21.34 -17.10 5.79
CA ARG A 197 20.53 -17.28 7.00
C ARG A 197 21.00 -16.48 8.23
N ARG A 198 21.97 -15.60 8.08
CA ARG A 198 22.35 -14.69 9.18
C ARG A 198 21.37 -13.53 9.21
N VAL A 199 21.03 -13.14 10.44
CA VAL A 199 20.22 -11.96 10.68
C VAL A 199 21.17 -10.78 10.88
N THR A 200 21.04 -9.75 10.03
CA THR A 200 21.82 -8.51 10.11
C THR A 200 20.88 -7.36 10.44
N GLN A 201 21.41 -6.40 11.19
CA GLN A 201 20.69 -5.19 11.50
C GLN A 201 20.82 -4.20 10.35
N HIS A 202 19.70 -3.67 9.90
CA HIS A 202 19.63 -2.63 8.88
C HIS A 202 18.80 -1.45 9.41
N THR A 203 19.02 -0.27 8.85
CA THR A 203 18.18 0.89 9.12
C THR A 203 17.38 1.24 7.87
N VAL A 204 16.06 1.30 8.00
CA VAL A 204 15.16 1.86 7.00
C VAL A 204 15.04 3.35 7.28
N TYR A 205 15.52 4.16 6.36
CA TYR A 205 15.43 5.61 6.40
C TYR A 205 14.12 6.05 5.74
N VAL A 206 13.39 6.88 6.43
CA VAL A 206 12.06 7.35 6.03
C VAL A 206 12.07 8.85 5.87
N ALA A 207 11.58 9.36 4.76
CA ALA A 207 11.24 10.76 4.58
C ALA A 207 9.74 10.91 4.39
N LEU A 208 9.06 11.57 5.33
CA LEU A 208 7.62 11.85 5.31
C LEU A 208 7.39 13.35 5.18
N GLY A 209 6.81 13.79 4.07
CA GLY A 209 6.49 15.18 3.81
C GLY A 209 5.07 15.56 4.18
N VAL A 210 4.87 16.83 4.52
CA VAL A 210 3.56 17.49 4.59
C VAL A 210 3.52 18.51 3.47
N ASN A 211 2.56 18.38 2.56
CA ASN A 211 2.41 19.30 1.44
C ASN A 211 1.70 20.61 1.83
N LEU A 212 1.55 21.54 0.88
CA LEU A 212 0.89 22.83 1.09
C LEU A 212 -0.58 22.71 1.49
N GLU A 213 -1.22 21.59 1.19
CA GLU A 213 -2.61 21.28 1.57
C GLU A 213 -2.72 20.61 2.95
N GLY A 214 -1.59 20.38 3.64
CA GLY A 214 -1.53 19.69 4.94
C GLY A 214 -1.63 18.16 4.84
N LYS A 215 -1.62 17.59 3.64
CA LYS A 215 -1.62 16.14 3.42
C LYS A 215 -0.21 15.57 3.64
N LYS A 216 -0.18 14.39 4.23
CA LYS A 216 1.06 13.67 4.49
C LYS A 216 1.33 12.66 3.41
N GLU A 217 2.58 12.63 2.93
CA GLU A 217 3.02 11.72 1.88
C GLU A 217 4.40 11.15 2.17
N LEU A 218 4.58 9.87 1.91
CA LEU A 218 5.86 9.21 2.02
C LEU A 218 6.72 9.58 0.80
N LEU A 219 7.77 10.36 1.00
CA LEU A 219 8.63 10.87 -0.07
C LEU A 219 9.68 9.86 -0.50
N GLY A 220 10.18 9.05 0.45
CA GLY A 220 11.18 8.05 0.16
C GLY A 220 11.40 7.07 1.30
N LEU A 221 11.90 5.88 0.90
CA LEU A 221 12.38 4.82 1.76
C LEU A 221 13.72 4.32 1.24
N TRP A 222 14.72 4.28 2.11
CA TRP A 222 16.06 3.78 1.77
C TRP A 222 16.52 2.80 2.84
N LEU A 223 17.25 1.77 2.44
CA LEU A 223 17.78 0.74 3.33
C LEU A 223 19.31 0.84 3.37
N SER A 224 19.90 0.82 4.55
CA SER A 224 21.35 0.76 4.74
C SER A 224 21.73 -0.08 5.95
N GLU A 225 22.89 -0.70 5.89
CA GLU A 225 23.50 -1.39 7.03
C GLU A 225 24.18 -0.42 7.99
N ASN A 226 24.61 0.76 7.49
CA ASN A 226 25.33 1.74 8.26
C ASN A 226 24.52 3.04 8.39
N GLU A 227 24.29 3.46 9.62
CA GLU A 227 23.70 4.75 9.92
C GLU A 227 24.81 5.83 9.92
N GLY A 228 24.58 6.93 9.20
CA GLY A 228 25.53 8.03 9.17
C GLY A 228 25.11 9.20 8.29
N ALA A 229 25.71 10.37 8.57
CA ALA A 229 25.44 11.62 7.86
C ALA A 229 25.66 11.52 6.33
N LYS A 230 26.63 10.72 5.89
CA LYS A 230 26.88 10.50 4.44
C LYS A 230 25.70 9.80 3.75
N PHE A 231 25.07 8.86 4.43
CA PHE A 231 23.92 8.18 3.87
C PHE A 231 22.69 9.12 3.81
N TRP A 232 22.48 9.92 4.86
CA TRP A 232 21.46 10.95 4.84
C TRP A 232 21.66 11.96 3.70
N LEU A 233 22.90 12.37 3.45
CA LEU A 233 23.18 13.25 2.31
C LEU A 233 22.81 12.60 0.97
N SER A 234 22.99 11.29 0.82
CA SER A 234 22.54 10.57 -0.38
C SER A 234 21.01 10.54 -0.51
N CYS A 235 20.29 10.34 0.60
CA CYS A 235 18.82 10.39 0.62
C CYS A 235 18.30 11.81 0.25
N LEU A 236 18.90 12.85 0.81
CA LEU A 236 18.56 14.24 0.49
C LEU A 236 18.85 14.58 -0.98
N THR A 237 19.96 14.07 -1.52
CA THR A 237 20.32 14.23 -2.93
C THR A 237 19.32 13.51 -3.85
N ASP A 238 18.87 12.31 -3.47
CA ASP A 238 17.84 11.58 -4.21
C ASP A 238 16.52 12.39 -4.28
N LEU A 239 16.06 12.92 -3.14
CA LEU A 239 14.88 13.78 -3.08
C LEU A 239 15.03 15.00 -4.02
N LYS A 240 16.20 15.63 -4.02
CA LYS A 240 16.50 16.78 -4.88
C LYS A 240 16.47 16.41 -6.37
N ASN A 241 17.07 15.27 -6.73
CA ASN A 241 17.08 14.77 -8.11
C ASN A 241 15.66 14.43 -8.61
N ARG A 242 14.76 14.09 -7.71
CA ARG A 242 13.35 13.83 -8.02
C ARG A 242 12.48 15.09 -8.05
N GLY A 243 13.07 16.27 -7.87
CA GLY A 243 12.40 17.55 -8.05
C GLY A 243 12.10 18.33 -6.77
N LEU A 244 12.37 17.77 -5.57
CA LEU A 244 12.20 18.49 -4.31
C LEU A 244 13.24 19.60 -4.22
N ALA A 245 12.82 20.85 -4.43
CA ALA A 245 13.71 22.02 -4.50
C ALA A 245 13.85 22.71 -3.14
N ASP A 246 12.78 22.71 -2.32
CA ASP A 246 12.74 23.47 -1.08
C ASP A 246 11.98 22.75 0.05
N ILE A 247 12.54 22.81 1.26
CA ILE A 247 11.97 22.33 2.52
C ILE A 247 12.01 23.49 3.51
N PHE A 248 10.87 23.89 4.08
CA PHE A 248 10.90 24.98 5.07
C PHE A 248 11.38 24.47 6.42
N VAL A 249 10.86 23.33 6.88
CA VAL A 249 11.23 22.73 8.17
C VAL A 249 11.60 21.27 7.98
N ALA A 250 12.82 20.89 8.35
CA ALA A 250 13.28 19.52 8.42
C ALA A 250 13.28 19.04 9.88
N CYS A 251 12.43 18.08 10.22
CA CYS A 251 12.40 17.46 11.54
C CYS A 251 13.30 16.23 11.55
N ILE A 252 14.36 16.26 12.38
CA ILE A 252 15.39 15.21 12.45
C ILE A 252 15.53 14.64 13.88
N ASP A 253 16.10 13.45 14.02
CA ASP A 253 16.29 12.77 15.31
C ASP A 253 17.52 13.24 16.11
N GLY A 254 18.28 14.18 15.56
CA GLY A 254 19.47 14.74 16.23
C GLY A 254 20.73 13.86 16.08
N LEU A 255 20.79 13.03 15.05
CA LEU A 255 22.01 12.32 14.66
C LEU A 255 23.12 13.32 14.29
N THR A 256 24.32 13.08 14.80
CA THR A 256 25.48 13.95 14.54
C THR A 256 25.77 14.06 13.04
N GLY A 257 25.92 15.30 12.54
CA GLY A 257 26.19 15.58 11.13
C GLY A 257 24.97 15.57 10.22
N PHE A 258 23.77 15.29 10.76
CA PHE A 258 22.56 15.28 9.92
C PHE A 258 22.07 16.71 9.61
N ALA A 259 22.12 17.62 10.58
CA ALA A 259 21.78 19.03 10.35
C ALA A 259 22.66 19.64 9.25
N GLU A 260 23.98 19.36 9.29
CA GLU A 260 24.92 19.80 8.28
C GLU A 260 24.61 19.21 6.91
N ALA A 261 24.20 17.93 6.85
CA ALA A 261 23.80 17.31 5.59
C ALA A 261 22.53 17.97 5.02
N VAL A 262 21.55 18.34 5.87
CA VAL A 262 20.35 19.08 5.46
C VAL A 262 20.74 20.43 4.88
N HIS A 263 21.55 21.22 5.59
CA HIS A 263 21.98 22.54 5.11
C HIS A 263 22.84 22.49 3.84
N ALA A 264 23.61 21.41 3.65
CA ALA A 264 24.38 21.21 2.41
C ALA A 264 23.46 20.98 1.21
N ALA A 265 22.35 20.24 1.38
CA ALA A 265 21.39 19.97 0.31
C ALA A 265 20.37 21.10 0.16
N TYR A 266 19.88 21.65 1.27
CA TYR A 266 18.83 22.65 1.35
C TYR A 266 19.25 23.80 2.31
N PRO A 267 20.00 24.79 1.83
CA PRO A 267 20.61 25.83 2.68
C PRO A 267 19.62 26.73 3.43
N GLN A 268 18.39 26.87 2.92
CA GLN A 268 17.34 27.71 3.51
C GLN A 268 16.49 26.97 4.54
N THR A 269 16.63 25.65 4.66
CA THR A 269 15.81 24.82 5.53
C THR A 269 16.10 25.09 6.99
N GLN A 270 15.07 25.35 7.77
CA GLN A 270 15.17 25.37 9.23
C GLN A 270 15.17 23.93 9.76
N VAL A 271 16.23 23.58 10.49
CA VAL A 271 16.34 22.26 11.11
C VAL A 271 15.73 22.29 12.50
N GLN A 272 14.81 21.36 12.76
CA GLN A 272 14.13 21.19 14.03
C GLN A 272 14.42 19.80 14.59
N LEU A 273 14.88 19.72 15.83
CA LEU A 273 14.97 18.44 16.53
C LEU A 273 13.60 17.83 16.79
N CYS A 274 13.47 16.54 16.53
CA CYS A 274 12.26 15.79 16.82
C CYS A 274 12.03 15.69 18.33
N ILE A 275 11.05 16.43 18.82
CA ILE A 275 10.69 16.48 20.24
C ILE A 275 10.31 15.09 20.77
N VAL A 276 9.66 14.27 19.97
CA VAL A 276 9.28 12.91 20.38
C VAL A 276 10.50 12.03 20.62
N HIS A 277 11.53 12.13 19.77
CA HIS A 277 12.79 11.41 20.00
C HIS A 277 13.51 11.91 21.25
N LEU A 278 13.48 13.22 21.54
CA LEU A 278 14.03 13.77 22.78
C LEU A 278 13.30 13.24 24.01
N VAL A 279 11.97 13.22 23.98
CA VAL A 279 11.15 12.66 25.08
C VAL A 279 11.42 11.16 25.25
N ARG A 280 11.47 10.38 24.17
CA ARG A 280 11.79 8.94 24.23
C ARG A 280 13.19 8.68 24.78
N ALA A 281 14.17 9.49 24.37
CA ALA A 281 15.53 9.38 24.89
C ALA A 281 15.56 9.64 26.41
N ALA A 282 14.82 10.64 26.87
CA ALA A 282 14.67 10.93 28.30
C ALA A 282 14.07 9.74 29.07
N LEU A 283 13.02 9.12 28.53
CA LEU A 283 12.31 8.01 29.18
C LEU A 283 13.13 6.72 29.33
N ARG A 284 14.23 6.56 28.58
CA ARG A 284 15.13 5.40 28.76
C ARG A 284 15.75 5.30 30.17
N TYR A 285 15.80 6.40 30.88
CA TYR A 285 16.39 6.51 32.22
C TYR A 285 15.34 6.56 33.33
N VAL A 286 14.05 6.52 32.97
CA VAL A 286 12.93 6.75 33.89
C VAL A 286 12.23 5.44 34.24
N SER A 287 11.89 5.24 35.52
CA SER A 287 11.09 4.11 35.96
C SER A 287 9.68 4.16 35.36
N SER A 288 9.01 2.99 35.28
CA SER A 288 7.61 2.91 34.79
C SER A 288 6.66 3.80 35.59
N ASP A 289 6.87 3.91 36.90
CA ASP A 289 6.00 4.65 37.82
C ASP A 289 6.10 6.17 37.61
N ASP A 290 7.29 6.69 37.31
CA ASP A 290 7.54 8.11 37.09
C ASP A 290 7.26 8.54 35.63
N SER A 291 7.24 7.59 34.69
CA SER A 291 7.20 7.87 33.25
C SER A 291 6.08 8.85 32.85
N LYS A 292 4.85 8.64 33.36
CA LYS A 292 3.72 9.53 33.06
C LYS A 292 3.92 10.95 33.58
N SER A 293 4.50 11.11 34.77
CA SER A 293 4.74 12.39 35.39
C SER A 293 5.87 13.15 34.69
N VAL A 294 6.98 12.46 34.38
CA VAL A 294 8.09 13.02 33.60
C VAL A 294 7.63 13.49 32.23
N VAL A 295 6.83 12.66 31.48
CA VAL A 295 6.27 13.07 30.18
C VAL A 295 5.40 14.31 30.31
N ARG A 296 4.53 14.38 31.31
CA ARG A 296 3.67 15.54 31.56
C ARG A 296 4.51 16.81 31.77
N ASP A 297 5.55 16.71 32.55
CA ASP A 297 6.38 17.88 32.91
C ASP A 297 7.29 18.29 31.75
N LEU A 298 7.87 17.33 30.98
CA LEU A 298 8.55 17.64 29.73
C LEU A 298 7.63 18.28 28.69
N LYS A 299 6.36 17.89 28.68
CA LYS A 299 5.36 18.46 27.77
C LYS A 299 5.13 19.95 28.01
N ARG A 300 5.21 20.39 29.25
CA ARG A 300 5.09 21.82 29.61
C ARG A 300 6.16 22.64 28.90
N ILE A 301 7.39 22.13 28.73
CA ILE A 301 8.50 22.85 28.12
C ILE A 301 8.17 23.19 26.64
N TYR A 302 7.88 22.17 25.81
CA TYR A 302 7.68 22.39 24.37
C TYR A 302 6.27 22.87 23.98
N GLN A 303 5.33 22.92 24.94
CA GLN A 303 3.98 23.48 24.73
C GLN A 303 3.83 24.89 25.32
N SER A 304 4.87 25.48 25.90
CA SER A 304 4.87 26.86 26.38
C SER A 304 4.53 27.84 25.25
N ALA A 305 3.99 28.99 25.60
CA ALA A 305 3.66 30.02 24.63
C ALA A 305 4.93 30.77 24.15
N THR A 306 5.87 31.00 25.05
CA THR A 306 7.12 31.73 24.76
C THR A 306 8.36 30.93 25.16
N ILE A 307 9.53 31.41 24.73
CA ILE A 307 10.83 30.79 25.07
C ILE A 307 11.07 30.95 26.60
N GLU A 308 10.75 32.11 27.18
CA GLU A 308 10.93 32.39 28.60
C GLU A 308 10.09 31.45 29.49
N GLU A 309 8.84 31.16 29.07
CA GLU A 309 8.01 30.18 29.76
C GLU A 309 8.58 28.77 29.63
N ALA A 310 9.16 28.43 28.47
CA ALA A 310 9.79 27.14 28.25
C ALA A 310 11.05 26.95 29.08
N GLU A 311 11.87 28.02 29.23
CA GLU A 311 13.04 28.03 30.11
C GLU A 311 12.63 27.83 31.56
N GLN A 312 11.60 28.55 32.01
CA GLN A 312 11.09 28.39 33.39
C GLN A 312 10.55 26.95 33.60
N ALA A 313 9.84 26.40 32.63
CA ALA A 313 9.35 25.01 32.69
C ALA A 313 10.49 23.99 32.74
N LEU A 314 11.62 24.26 32.07
CA LEU A 314 12.82 23.40 32.14
C LEU A 314 13.51 23.52 33.51
N ASP A 315 13.53 24.71 34.11
CA ASP A 315 14.04 24.91 35.45
C ASP A 315 13.16 24.22 36.50
N ASP A 316 11.84 24.34 36.39
CA ASP A 316 10.88 23.62 37.23
C ASP A 316 11.07 22.11 37.13
N PHE A 317 11.30 21.63 35.89
CA PHE A 317 11.58 20.21 35.61
C PHE A 317 12.88 19.77 36.32
N ALA A 318 13.94 20.55 36.19
CA ALA A 318 15.22 20.26 36.83
C ALA A 318 15.07 20.21 38.35
N GLN A 319 14.36 21.18 38.96
CA GLN A 319 14.11 21.20 40.39
C GLN A 319 13.33 19.95 40.88
N ALA A 320 12.37 19.47 40.07
CA ALA A 320 11.54 18.33 40.45
C ALA A 320 12.23 16.97 40.25
N TRP A 321 13.10 16.87 39.24
CA TRP A 321 13.57 15.58 38.78
C TRP A 321 15.09 15.34 38.80
N ASP A 322 15.93 16.38 38.94
CA ASP A 322 17.41 16.26 38.84
C ASP A 322 18.02 15.43 39.97
N GLU A 323 17.40 15.36 41.14
CA GLU A 323 17.83 14.46 42.19
C GLU A 323 17.77 13.00 41.76
N LYS A 324 16.73 12.64 40.99
CA LYS A 324 16.48 11.23 40.55
C LYS A 324 16.97 10.98 39.13
N TYR A 325 16.83 11.93 38.21
CA TYR A 325 17.14 11.82 36.79
C TYR A 325 17.95 12.98 36.22
N PRO A 326 19.13 13.29 36.74
CA PRO A 326 19.90 14.50 36.38
C PRO A 326 20.34 14.59 34.93
N THR A 327 20.31 13.47 34.23
CA THR A 327 20.75 13.39 32.84
C THR A 327 19.74 14.06 31.89
N ILE A 328 18.46 14.10 32.25
CA ILE A 328 17.40 14.59 31.35
C ILE A 328 17.52 16.10 31.15
N SER A 329 17.54 16.89 32.25
CA SER A 329 17.65 18.34 32.15
C SER A 329 18.97 18.77 31.47
N LYS A 330 20.08 18.09 31.77
CA LYS A 330 21.37 18.32 31.10
C LYS A 330 21.31 18.12 29.59
N GLN A 331 20.69 17.04 29.15
CA GLN A 331 20.53 16.76 27.72
C GLN A 331 19.63 17.80 27.01
N TRP A 332 18.55 18.23 27.66
CA TRP A 332 17.67 19.26 27.14
C TRP A 332 18.36 20.60 27.05
N ARG A 333 19.13 21.00 28.09
CA ARG A 333 19.94 22.25 28.07
C ARG A 333 21.02 22.20 26.99
N ALA A 334 21.71 21.05 26.82
CA ALA A 334 22.75 20.90 25.80
C ALA A 334 22.20 21.03 24.36
N LYS A 335 20.92 20.74 24.14
CA LYS A 335 20.24 20.87 22.86
C LYS A 335 19.26 22.04 22.80
N TRP A 336 19.37 22.98 23.75
CA TRP A 336 18.39 24.05 23.93
C TRP A 336 18.21 24.89 22.65
N THR A 337 19.31 25.30 22.04
CA THR A 337 19.30 26.09 20.81
C THR A 337 18.49 25.41 19.69
N ASP A 338 18.59 24.08 19.55
CA ASP A 338 17.88 23.32 18.53
C ASP A 338 16.40 23.04 18.92
N ILE A 339 16.08 23.11 20.20
CA ILE A 339 14.72 22.95 20.72
C ILE A 339 13.92 24.24 20.55
N ILE A 340 14.50 25.40 20.87
CA ILE A 340 13.81 26.68 20.83
C ILE A 340 13.46 27.16 19.42
N THR A 341 14.08 26.63 18.38
CA THR A 341 13.67 26.89 16.99
C THR A 341 12.19 26.59 16.74
N LEU A 342 11.60 25.71 17.57
CA LEU A 342 10.16 25.44 17.54
C LEU A 342 9.32 26.71 17.79
N PHE A 343 9.82 27.65 18.62
CA PHE A 343 9.07 28.84 19.01
C PHE A 343 9.05 29.92 17.92
N ASP A 344 9.85 29.80 16.87
CA ASP A 344 9.81 30.69 15.70
C ASP A 344 8.51 30.48 14.88
N PHE A 345 7.78 29.38 15.12
CA PHE A 345 6.56 29.04 14.38
C PHE A 345 5.29 29.38 15.16
N PRO A 346 4.20 29.74 14.47
CA PRO A 346 2.87 29.84 15.07
C PRO A 346 2.44 28.53 15.74
N GLN A 347 1.64 28.62 16.81
CA GLN A 347 1.24 27.46 17.63
C GLN A 347 0.61 26.31 16.83
N ALA A 348 -0.15 26.62 15.77
CA ALA A 348 -0.74 25.60 14.90
C ALA A 348 0.32 24.77 14.15
N ILE A 349 1.39 25.44 13.66
CA ILE A 349 2.53 24.80 13.00
C ILE A 349 3.39 24.04 14.00
N ARG A 350 3.65 24.61 15.19
CA ARG A 350 4.35 23.88 16.27
C ARG A 350 3.67 22.56 16.58
N LYS A 351 2.32 22.56 16.67
CA LYS A 351 1.56 21.32 16.90
C LYS A 351 1.78 20.30 15.80
N ALA A 352 1.84 20.70 14.53
CA ALA A 352 2.16 19.79 13.44
C ALA A 352 3.58 19.22 13.60
N ILE A 353 4.56 20.03 13.93
CA ILE A 353 5.98 19.66 14.09
C ILE A 353 6.18 18.63 15.21
N TYR A 354 5.61 18.85 16.41
CA TYR A 354 5.83 17.95 17.54
C TYR A 354 4.82 16.80 17.67
N THR A 355 3.75 16.76 16.84
CA THR A 355 2.85 15.62 16.77
C THR A 355 3.32 14.65 15.68
N THR A 356 4.22 13.75 16.04
CA THR A 356 4.82 12.77 15.11
C THR A 356 3.97 11.53 14.87
N ASN A 357 2.67 11.55 15.24
CA ASN A 357 1.76 10.42 15.01
C ASN A 357 1.81 9.88 13.57
N ALA A 358 2.22 10.71 12.61
CA ALA A 358 2.32 10.31 11.21
C ALA A 358 3.49 9.37 10.95
N ILE A 359 4.71 9.78 11.36
CA ILE A 359 5.90 8.95 11.16
C ILE A 359 5.85 7.71 12.05
N GLU A 360 5.28 7.83 13.26
CA GLU A 360 5.02 6.68 14.14
C GLU A 360 4.03 5.68 13.54
N SER A 361 3.00 6.15 12.85
CA SER A 361 2.06 5.29 12.14
C SER A 361 2.77 4.54 11.00
N VAL A 362 3.61 5.20 10.20
CA VAL A 362 4.44 4.57 9.17
C VAL A 362 5.39 3.55 9.81
N ASN A 363 6.06 3.93 10.90
CA ASN A 363 7.00 3.06 11.61
C ASN A 363 6.31 1.80 12.16
N SER A 364 5.06 1.90 12.61
CA SER A 364 4.29 0.75 13.11
C SER A 364 3.91 -0.25 12.01
N VAL A 365 3.81 0.22 10.77
CA VAL A 365 3.53 -0.64 9.60
C VAL A 365 4.80 -1.32 9.10
N ILE A 366 5.95 -0.65 9.19
CA ILE A 366 7.24 -1.18 8.72
C ILE A 366 7.83 -2.21 9.70
N ARG A 367 7.55 -2.12 11.00
CA ARG A 367 7.99 -3.07 12.04
C ARG A 367 7.15 -4.34 12.07
#